data_465d12fef239712d79df6b7e8627bae8
#
_entry.id   465d12fef239712d79df6b7e8627bae8
#
_cell.length_a   1.000
_cell.length_b   1.000
_cell.length_c   1.000
_cell.angle_alpha   90.00
_cell.angle_beta   90.00
_cell.angle_gamma   90.00
#
_symmetry.space_group_name_H-M   'P 1'
#
loop_
_entity.id
_entity.type
_entity.pdbx_description
1 polymer ?
#
loop_
_entity_poly.entity_id
_entity_poly.type
_entity_poly.pdbx_seq_one_letter_code
_entity_poly.pdbx_strand_id
1 'polypeptide(L)'
;MNRYRVYLTASIFSCFAFILFFPSRMNSQTIPPFKMTLSNNKIFKAADLPKGKPLVLIYFDPDCDHCQKLMADLFKKINNFKKVEMVLITFKSVTEVAAFEKKYTTSKYANMKVGTEGTLFYLKNYYKLVKMPFTALYDSKGNYSYSYRDETLVDDLIKRLQGL
;
A
#
# COMPACT_ATOMS: atom_id res chain seq x y z
N MET A 1 -1.67 -51.73 -41.76
CA MET A 1 -0.73 -50.59 -41.52
C MET A 1 -1.52 -49.32 -41.64
N ASN A 2 -1.90 -48.59 -40.56
CA ASN A 2 -2.35 -47.20 -40.48
C ASN A 2 -3.33 -46.85 -39.35
N ARG A 3 -3.67 -47.78 -38.45
CA ARG A 3 -4.60 -47.43 -37.35
C ARG A 3 -3.90 -46.76 -36.17
N TYR A 4 -2.60 -46.96 -35.96
CA TYR A 4 -1.83 -46.41 -34.84
C TYR A 4 -1.36 -44.96 -35.06
N ARG A 5 -1.25 -44.47 -36.29
CA ARG A 5 -0.86 -43.09 -36.60
C ARG A 5 -1.93 -42.08 -36.24
N VAL A 6 -3.21 -42.43 -36.32
CA VAL A 6 -4.34 -41.55 -36.07
C VAL A 6 -4.49 -41.26 -34.55
N TYR A 7 -4.22 -42.24 -33.72
CA TYR A 7 -4.32 -42.08 -32.26
C TYR A 7 -3.17 -41.26 -31.66
N LEU A 8 -1.98 -41.31 -32.26
CA LEU A 8 -0.82 -40.54 -31.78
C LEU A 8 -0.98 -39.04 -32.03
N THR A 9 -1.58 -38.63 -33.16
CA THR A 9 -1.81 -37.22 -33.48
C THR A 9 -2.95 -36.62 -32.69
N ALA A 10 -4.01 -37.39 -32.38
CA ALA A 10 -5.12 -36.92 -31.54
C ALA A 10 -4.71 -36.69 -30.08
N SER A 11 -3.80 -37.53 -29.54
CA SER A 11 -3.32 -37.43 -28.16
C SER A 11 -2.42 -36.20 -27.95
N ILE A 12 -1.60 -35.82 -28.94
CA ILE A 12 -0.70 -34.66 -28.86
C ILE A 12 -1.51 -33.36 -28.96
N PHE A 13 -2.58 -33.32 -29.76
CA PHE A 13 -3.44 -32.15 -29.88
C PHE A 13 -4.26 -31.86 -28.61
N SER A 14 -4.67 -32.92 -27.88
CA SER A 14 -5.41 -32.79 -26.61
C SER A 14 -4.53 -32.24 -25.48
N CYS A 15 -3.24 -32.60 -25.40
CA CYS A 15 -2.31 -32.04 -24.40
C CYS A 15 -1.96 -30.58 -24.67
N PHE A 16 -1.90 -30.16 -25.94
CA PHE A 16 -1.55 -28.78 -26.27
C PHE A 16 -2.69 -27.78 -25.99
N ALA A 17 -3.96 -28.22 -26.10
CA ALA A 17 -5.13 -27.39 -25.79
C ALA A 17 -5.28 -27.13 -24.27
N PHE A 18 -4.75 -28.00 -23.41
CA PHE A 18 -4.86 -27.84 -21.95
C PHE A 18 -3.88 -26.81 -21.36
N ILE A 19 -2.77 -26.53 -22.07
CA ILE A 19 -1.74 -25.56 -21.61
C ILE A 19 -2.19 -24.12 -21.80
N LEU A 20 -3.11 -23.83 -22.72
CA LEU A 20 -3.57 -22.47 -23.02
C LEU A 20 -4.65 -21.94 -22.06
N PHE A 21 -5.14 -22.75 -21.13
CA PHE A 21 -6.21 -22.39 -20.19
C PHE A 21 -5.73 -22.16 -18.74
N PHE A 22 -4.42 -22.14 -18.48
CA PHE A 22 -3.95 -21.66 -17.19
C PHE A 22 -3.98 -20.13 -17.20
N PRO A 23 -4.92 -19.47 -16.49
CA PRO A 23 -4.86 -18.03 -16.32
C PRO A 23 -3.54 -17.72 -15.64
N SER A 24 -2.67 -17.00 -16.32
CA SER A 24 -1.48 -16.42 -15.71
C SER A 24 -1.98 -15.63 -14.51
N ARG A 25 -1.79 -16.15 -13.29
CA ARG A 25 -2.01 -15.38 -12.07
C ARG A 25 -1.01 -14.22 -12.15
N MET A 26 -1.48 -13.08 -12.61
CA MET A 26 -0.76 -11.85 -12.41
C MET A 26 -0.54 -11.76 -10.89
N ASN A 27 0.70 -11.87 -10.47
CA ASN A 27 1.10 -11.73 -9.07
C ASN A 27 0.83 -10.26 -8.70
N SER A 28 -0.43 -9.94 -8.38
CA SER A 28 -0.81 -8.64 -7.88
C SER A 28 -0.09 -8.46 -6.54
N GLN A 29 0.77 -7.47 -6.48
CA GLN A 29 1.48 -7.14 -5.25
C GLN A 29 0.42 -6.70 -4.22
N THR A 30 0.30 -7.43 -3.12
CA THR A 30 -0.67 -7.14 -2.05
C THR A 30 -0.06 -6.25 -0.97
N ILE A 31 -0.90 -5.75 -0.06
CA ILE A 31 -0.44 -4.99 1.11
C ILE A 31 0.62 -5.81 1.86
N PRO A 32 1.84 -5.28 2.08
CA PRO A 32 2.88 -5.99 2.82
C PRO A 32 2.47 -6.21 4.29
N PRO A 33 2.88 -7.31 4.93
CA PRO A 33 2.53 -7.63 6.30
C PRO A 33 3.33 -6.77 7.31
N PHE A 34 3.13 -5.45 7.29
CA PHE A 34 3.80 -4.53 8.19
C PHE A 34 3.27 -4.59 9.62
N LYS A 35 4.11 -4.15 10.55
CA LYS A 35 3.77 -3.85 11.95
C LYS A 35 4.31 -2.46 12.28
N MET A 36 3.56 -1.69 13.04
CA MET A 36 4.00 -0.39 13.56
C MET A 36 3.55 -0.20 15.00
N THR A 37 4.31 0.56 15.75
CA THR A 37 3.97 0.99 17.12
C THR A 37 3.28 2.36 17.04
N LEU A 38 2.08 2.46 17.60
CA LEU A 38 1.32 3.71 17.69
C LEU A 38 1.86 4.58 18.84
N SER A 39 1.44 5.84 18.91
CA SER A 39 1.84 6.78 19.99
C SER A 39 1.48 6.31 21.40
N ASN A 40 0.46 5.46 21.52
CA ASN A 40 0.06 4.86 22.81
C ASN A 40 0.74 3.52 23.10
N ASN A 41 1.84 3.20 22.43
CA ASN A 41 2.62 1.96 22.52
C ASN A 41 1.87 0.68 22.08
N LYS A 42 0.66 0.78 21.52
CA LYS A 42 -0.01 -0.39 20.96
C LYS A 42 0.56 -0.74 19.60
N ILE A 43 0.59 -2.04 19.29
CA ILE A 43 1.00 -2.53 17.98
C ILE A 43 -0.21 -2.54 17.05
N PHE A 44 -0.04 -1.96 15.87
CA PHE A 44 -0.98 -2.05 14.75
C PHE A 44 -0.32 -2.84 13.61
N LYS A 45 -1.07 -3.73 12.98
CA LYS A 45 -0.58 -4.63 11.92
C LYS A 45 -1.39 -4.42 10.66
N ALA A 46 -0.84 -4.76 9.51
CA ALA A 46 -1.57 -4.77 8.24
C ALA A 46 -2.87 -5.62 8.31
N ALA A 47 -2.85 -6.70 9.09
CA ALA A 47 -4.00 -7.57 9.29
C ALA A 47 -5.16 -6.92 10.07
N ASP A 48 -4.91 -5.81 10.77
CA ASP A 48 -5.90 -5.07 11.55
C ASP A 48 -6.66 -4.05 10.68
N LEU A 49 -6.27 -3.90 9.40
CA LEU A 49 -6.93 -3.00 8.45
C LEU A 49 -8.35 -3.49 8.14
N PRO A 50 -9.35 -2.59 8.09
CA PRO A 50 -10.70 -2.92 7.64
C PRO A 50 -10.67 -3.44 6.20
N LYS A 51 -11.40 -4.53 5.94
CA LYS A 51 -11.57 -5.06 4.58
C LYS A 51 -12.54 -4.21 3.78
N GLY A 52 -12.40 -4.25 2.46
CA GLY A 52 -13.35 -3.62 1.54
C GLY A 52 -13.17 -2.12 1.36
N LYS A 53 -12.06 -1.55 1.84
CA LYS A 53 -11.73 -0.15 1.63
C LYS A 53 -10.37 -0.01 0.95
N PRO A 54 -10.20 0.95 0.04
CA PRO A 54 -8.89 1.31 -0.48
C PRO A 54 -7.97 1.79 0.63
N LEU A 55 -6.66 1.60 0.45
CA LEU A 55 -5.63 2.03 1.39
C LEU A 55 -4.67 3.03 0.74
N VAL A 56 -4.39 4.11 1.45
CA VAL A 56 -3.25 5.01 1.22
C VAL A 56 -2.22 4.74 2.31
N LEU A 57 -1.08 4.18 1.93
CA LEU A 57 0.06 3.95 2.82
C LEU A 57 1.14 4.98 2.51
N ILE A 58 1.51 5.81 3.49
CA ILE A 58 2.55 6.84 3.35
C ILE A 58 3.70 6.51 4.29
N TYR A 59 4.89 6.36 3.72
CA TYR A 59 6.14 6.26 4.47
C TYR A 59 6.85 7.61 4.44
N PHE A 60 7.15 8.17 5.61
CA PHE A 60 7.61 9.55 5.71
C PHE A 60 8.63 9.78 6.82
N ASP A 61 9.36 10.87 6.72
CA ASP A 61 10.16 11.45 7.79
C ASP A 61 9.55 12.79 8.18
N PRO A 62 9.12 13.00 9.45
CA PRO A 62 8.54 14.26 9.90
C PRO A 62 9.49 15.46 9.80
N ASP A 63 10.81 15.23 9.73
CA ASP A 63 11.83 16.28 9.62
C ASP A 63 12.20 16.61 8.16
N CYS A 64 11.67 15.86 7.18
CA CYS A 64 11.94 16.07 5.76
C CYS A 64 11.00 17.13 5.17
N ASP A 65 11.53 18.14 4.49
CA ASP A 65 10.75 19.25 3.90
C ASP A 65 9.71 18.76 2.89
N HIS A 66 10.06 17.80 2.02
CA HIS A 66 9.12 17.23 1.05
C HIS A 66 7.97 16.49 1.74
N CYS A 67 8.26 15.79 2.85
CA CYS A 67 7.25 15.13 3.66
C CYS A 67 6.34 16.14 4.36
N GLN A 68 6.90 17.22 4.89
CA GLN A 68 6.13 18.28 5.53
C GLN A 68 5.19 18.98 4.54
N LYS A 69 5.66 19.24 3.30
CA LYS A 69 4.84 19.78 2.22
C LYS A 69 3.69 18.85 1.87
N LEU A 70 3.99 17.55 1.68
CA LEU A 70 2.95 16.54 1.43
C LEU A 70 1.89 16.55 2.54
N MET A 71 2.32 16.52 3.81
CA MET A 71 1.39 16.51 4.95
C MET A 71 0.54 17.75 5.02
N ALA A 72 1.13 18.94 4.79
CA ALA A 72 0.38 20.20 4.77
C ALA A 72 -0.74 20.17 3.70
N ASP A 73 -0.42 19.73 2.47
CA ASP A 73 -1.39 19.65 1.38
C ASP A 73 -2.45 18.56 1.63
N LEU A 74 -2.05 17.41 2.16
CA LEU A 74 -2.94 16.31 2.49
C LEU A 74 -3.96 16.72 3.57
N PHE A 75 -3.51 17.31 4.67
CA PHE A 75 -4.41 17.73 5.76
C PHE A 75 -5.30 18.90 5.34
N LYS A 76 -4.85 19.78 4.46
CA LYS A 76 -5.70 20.81 3.84
C LYS A 76 -6.85 20.20 3.03
N LYS A 77 -6.65 19.05 2.40
CA LYS A 77 -7.61 18.35 1.55
C LYS A 77 -8.18 17.08 2.19
N ILE A 78 -8.05 16.89 3.50
CA ILE A 78 -8.31 15.64 4.21
C ILE A 78 -9.73 15.09 4.03
N ASN A 79 -10.71 15.96 3.76
CA ASN A 79 -12.09 15.57 3.53
C ASN A 79 -12.27 14.64 2.31
N ASN A 80 -11.34 14.65 1.35
CA ASN A 80 -11.38 13.77 0.18
C ASN A 80 -11.00 12.33 0.52
N PHE A 81 -10.44 12.07 1.71
CA PHE A 81 -9.91 10.78 2.13
C PHE A 81 -10.85 10.02 3.08
N LYS A 82 -12.09 10.49 3.31
CA LYS A 82 -13.03 9.88 4.29
C LYS A 82 -13.41 8.44 3.97
N LYS A 83 -13.33 8.03 2.70
CA LYS A 83 -13.75 6.69 2.24
C LYS A 83 -12.60 5.70 2.11
N VAL A 84 -11.37 6.10 2.40
CA VAL A 84 -10.18 5.26 2.31
C VAL A 84 -9.53 5.11 3.67
N GLU A 85 -8.83 4.01 3.90
CA GLU A 85 -7.97 3.87 5.08
C GLU A 85 -6.63 4.56 4.81
N MET A 86 -6.09 5.21 5.82
CA MET A 86 -4.82 5.92 5.75
C MET A 86 -3.86 5.39 6.79
N VAL A 87 -2.70 4.95 6.36
CA VAL A 87 -1.62 4.49 7.23
C VAL A 87 -0.38 5.33 6.99
N LEU A 88 0.01 6.09 7.97
CA LEU A 88 1.19 6.95 7.96
C LEU A 88 2.26 6.30 8.83
N ILE A 89 3.38 5.88 8.22
CA ILE A 89 4.44 5.15 8.91
C ILE A 89 5.74 5.93 8.80
N THR A 90 6.43 6.06 9.94
CA THR A 90 7.78 6.61 10.01
C THR A 90 8.73 5.59 10.64
N PHE A 91 10.01 5.90 10.67
CA PHE A 91 11.04 5.17 11.41
C PHE A 91 11.47 5.89 12.70
N LYS A 92 10.92 7.07 12.95
CA LYS A 92 11.21 7.91 14.11
C LYS A 92 10.63 7.31 15.40
N SER A 93 10.96 7.88 16.53
CA SER A 93 10.50 7.40 17.83
C SER A 93 8.98 7.54 18.02
N VAL A 94 8.43 6.80 18.99
CA VAL A 94 7.02 6.93 19.42
C VAL A 94 6.70 8.34 19.90
N THR A 95 7.66 9.03 20.52
CA THR A 95 7.50 10.43 20.95
C THR A 95 7.31 11.37 19.77
N GLU A 96 8.07 11.17 18.69
CA GLU A 96 7.92 11.95 17.45
C GLU A 96 6.60 11.63 16.73
N VAL A 97 6.14 10.38 16.78
CA VAL A 97 4.78 10.02 16.32
C VAL A 97 3.73 10.79 17.10
N ALA A 98 3.82 10.84 18.44
CA ALA A 98 2.87 11.59 19.26
C ALA A 98 2.89 13.10 18.97
N ALA A 99 4.07 13.68 18.74
CA ALA A 99 4.21 15.08 18.34
C ALA A 99 3.55 15.35 16.98
N PHE A 100 3.75 14.46 16.01
CA PHE A 100 3.10 14.54 14.70
C PHE A 100 1.57 14.47 14.83
N GLU A 101 1.04 13.49 15.57
CA GLU A 101 -0.40 13.34 15.80
C GLU A 101 -1.01 14.58 16.46
N LYS A 102 -0.32 15.18 17.43
CA LYS A 102 -0.74 16.44 18.07
C LYS A 102 -0.75 17.59 17.06
N LYS A 103 0.30 17.74 16.25
CA LYS A 103 0.43 18.81 15.24
C LYS A 103 -0.73 18.79 14.24
N TYR A 104 -1.09 17.61 13.75
CA TYR A 104 -2.12 17.46 12.71
C TYR A 104 -3.49 17.03 13.27
N THR A 105 -3.61 16.86 14.59
CA THR A 105 -4.85 16.45 15.28
C THR A 105 -5.45 15.17 14.66
N THR A 106 -4.60 14.16 14.39
CA THR A 106 -4.97 12.95 13.64
C THR A 106 -6.02 12.11 14.34
N SER A 107 -6.18 12.24 15.67
CA SER A 107 -7.24 11.57 16.46
C SER A 107 -8.66 11.90 15.98
N LYS A 108 -8.86 12.98 15.22
CA LYS A 108 -10.15 13.32 14.61
C LYS A 108 -10.53 12.41 13.44
N TYR A 109 -9.59 11.64 12.90
CA TYR A 109 -9.77 10.84 11.70
C TYR A 109 -9.72 9.35 12.04
N ALA A 110 -10.89 8.73 12.23
CA ALA A 110 -11.00 7.33 12.63
C ALA A 110 -10.37 6.35 11.61
N ASN A 111 -10.35 6.76 10.34
CA ASN A 111 -9.77 6.01 9.22
C ASN A 111 -8.27 6.26 9.04
N MET A 112 -7.61 6.94 9.99
CA MET A 112 -6.17 7.21 9.93
C MET A 112 -5.44 6.53 11.09
N LYS A 113 -4.31 5.90 10.79
CA LYS A 113 -3.38 5.35 11.78
C LYS A 113 -1.99 5.93 11.51
N VAL A 114 -1.37 6.42 12.57
CA VAL A 114 0.01 6.94 12.51
C VAL A 114 0.87 6.11 13.46
N GLY A 115 2.05 5.71 13.00
CA GLY A 115 2.93 4.89 13.82
C GLY A 115 4.35 4.82 13.29
N THR A 116 5.18 4.09 14.02
CA THR A 116 6.58 3.88 13.66
C THR A 116 6.89 2.39 13.52
N GLU A 117 7.70 2.05 12.50
CA GLU A 117 8.35 0.73 12.42
C GLU A 117 9.69 0.68 13.16
N GLY A 118 10.13 1.82 13.72
CA GLY A 118 11.42 1.95 14.40
C GLY A 118 12.60 1.64 13.48
N THR A 119 13.65 1.07 14.07
CA THR A 119 14.89 0.72 13.36
C THR A 119 14.83 -0.60 12.57
N LEU A 120 13.68 -1.26 12.55
CA LEU A 120 13.51 -2.50 11.75
C LEU A 120 13.54 -2.22 10.24
N PHE A 121 13.14 -1.03 9.82
CA PHE A 121 13.13 -0.60 8.43
C PHE A 121 12.47 -1.60 7.47
N TYR A 122 11.44 -2.33 7.94
CA TYR A 122 10.79 -3.38 7.16
C TYR A 122 10.19 -2.83 5.86
N LEU A 123 9.36 -1.78 5.95
CA LEU A 123 8.74 -1.17 4.77
C LEU A 123 9.75 -0.41 3.92
N LYS A 124 10.72 0.26 4.56
CA LYS A 124 11.82 0.92 3.85
C LYS A 124 12.56 -0.08 2.95
N ASN A 125 12.88 -1.26 3.48
CA ASN A 125 13.57 -2.31 2.73
C ASN A 125 12.64 -3.00 1.72
N TYR A 126 11.39 -3.28 2.08
CA TYR A 126 10.41 -3.89 1.21
C TYR A 126 10.19 -3.09 -0.09
N TYR A 127 9.98 -1.78 0.04
CA TYR A 127 9.81 -0.89 -1.11
C TYR A 127 11.12 -0.37 -1.70
N LYS A 128 12.27 -0.72 -1.13
CA LYS A 128 13.61 -0.23 -1.53
C LYS A 128 13.65 1.31 -1.57
N LEU A 129 13.24 1.93 -0.45
CA LEU A 129 13.13 3.39 -0.37
C LEU A 129 14.49 4.03 -0.18
N VAL A 130 14.84 4.93 -1.09
CA VAL A 130 16.05 5.78 -1.03
C VAL A 130 15.69 7.18 -0.58
N LYS A 131 14.54 7.68 -1.02
CA LYS A 131 14.02 9.02 -0.74
C LYS A 131 12.61 8.96 -0.12
N MET A 132 12.20 10.02 0.52
CA MET A 132 10.90 10.22 1.14
C MET A 132 10.30 11.57 0.73
N PRO A 133 8.98 11.67 0.68
CA PRO A 133 7.97 10.65 1.03
C PRO A 133 7.82 9.54 0.00
N PHE A 134 7.26 8.41 0.43
CA PHE A 134 6.77 7.36 -0.45
C PHE A 134 5.29 7.14 -0.16
N THR A 135 4.47 7.06 -1.20
CA THR A 135 3.03 6.79 -1.06
C THR A 135 2.64 5.61 -1.93
N ALA A 136 2.01 4.59 -1.36
CA ALA A 136 1.44 3.46 -2.09
C ALA A 136 -0.08 3.43 -1.96
N LEU A 137 -0.75 3.08 -3.07
CA LEU A 137 -2.19 2.92 -3.17
C LEU A 137 -2.53 1.43 -3.36
N TYR A 138 -3.54 0.99 -2.62
CA TYR A 138 -4.12 -0.35 -2.75
C TYR A 138 -5.63 -0.23 -2.94
N ASP A 139 -6.18 -1.09 -3.78
CA ASP A 139 -7.61 -1.17 -4.01
C ASP A 139 -8.37 -1.74 -2.79
N SER A 140 -9.69 -1.79 -2.86
CA SER A 140 -10.55 -2.33 -1.81
C SER A 140 -10.36 -3.83 -1.54
N LYS A 141 -9.67 -4.55 -2.43
CA LYS A 141 -9.29 -5.97 -2.29
C LYS A 141 -7.88 -6.13 -1.70
N GLY A 142 -7.16 -5.02 -1.49
CA GLY A 142 -5.78 -5.02 -1.01
C GLY A 142 -4.73 -5.26 -2.09
N ASN A 143 -5.09 -5.18 -3.38
CA ASN A 143 -4.13 -5.27 -4.47
C ASN A 143 -3.45 -3.91 -4.69
N TYR A 144 -2.15 -3.95 -4.95
CA TYR A 144 -1.39 -2.76 -5.31
C TYR A 144 -1.92 -2.13 -6.60
N SER A 145 -2.12 -0.81 -6.56
CA SER A 145 -2.59 -0.03 -7.70
C SER A 145 -1.50 0.89 -8.24
N TYR A 146 -0.90 1.72 -7.37
CA TYR A 146 0.07 2.73 -7.79
C TYR A 146 1.01 3.14 -6.65
N SER A 147 2.14 3.76 -6.97
CA SER A 147 2.96 4.44 -5.95
C SER A 147 3.63 5.69 -6.47
N TYR A 148 3.81 6.63 -5.55
CA TYR A 148 4.63 7.82 -5.72
C TYR A 148 5.95 7.64 -4.98
N ARG A 149 7.04 8.04 -5.62
CA ARG A 149 8.38 8.01 -5.05
C ARG A 149 8.95 9.42 -5.10
N ASP A 150 9.46 9.90 -3.96
CA ASP A 150 10.09 11.21 -3.83
C ASP A 150 9.10 12.40 -3.71
N GLU A 151 8.06 12.46 -4.52
CA GLU A 151 7.01 13.48 -4.46
C GLU A 151 5.64 12.84 -4.62
N THR A 152 4.66 13.31 -3.85
CA THR A 152 3.25 12.91 -3.97
C THR A 152 2.39 14.13 -4.23
N LEU A 153 1.83 14.22 -5.42
CA LEU A 153 0.87 15.26 -5.78
C LEU A 153 -0.52 14.89 -5.24
N VAL A 154 -0.98 15.60 -4.22
CA VAL A 154 -2.23 15.26 -3.50
C VAL A 154 -3.45 15.30 -4.43
N ASP A 155 -3.49 16.18 -5.42
CA ASP A 155 -4.59 16.25 -6.39
C ASP A 155 -4.62 15.01 -7.32
N ASP A 156 -3.45 14.56 -7.78
CA ASP A 156 -3.38 13.31 -8.56
C ASP A 156 -3.73 12.09 -7.69
N LEU A 157 -3.27 12.08 -6.43
CA LEU A 157 -3.66 11.06 -5.45
C LEU A 157 -5.18 10.97 -5.29
N ILE A 158 -5.85 12.11 -5.10
CA ILE A 158 -7.32 12.18 -4.98
C ILE A 158 -7.99 11.65 -6.24
N LYS A 159 -7.52 12.06 -7.43
CA LYS A 159 -8.06 11.60 -8.71
C LYS A 159 -7.94 10.07 -8.88
N ARG A 160 -6.79 9.49 -8.51
CA ARG A 160 -6.58 8.03 -8.56
C ARG A 160 -7.49 7.27 -7.60
N LEU A 161 -7.74 7.81 -6.41
CA LEU A 161 -8.63 7.18 -5.43
C LEU A 161 -10.09 7.11 -5.90
N GLN A 162 -10.52 8.00 -6.79
CA GLN A 162 -11.87 7.97 -7.38
C GLN A 162 -12.06 6.78 -8.34
N GLY A 163 -10.97 6.18 -8.83
CA GLY A 163 -10.98 5.02 -9.73
C GLY A 163 -10.75 3.67 -9.03
N LEU A 164 -10.62 3.64 -7.69
CA LEU A 164 -10.42 2.43 -6.88
C LEU A 164 -11.68 2.04 -6.14
#